data_df0a5280a02b21aec1b2ff9d6705ff82
#
_entry.id   df0a5280a02b21aec1b2ff9d6705ff82
#
_cell.length_a   1.000
_cell.length_b   1.000
_cell.length_c   1.000
_cell.angle_alpha   90.00
_cell.angle_beta   90.00
_cell.angle_gamma   90.00
#
_symmetry.space_group_name_H-M   'P 1'
#
loop_
_entity.id
_entity.type
_entity.pdbx_description
1 polymer ?
#
loop_
_entity_poly.entity_id
_entity_poly.type
_entity_poly.pdbx_seq_one_letter_code
_entity_poly.pdbx_strand_id
1 'polypeptide(L)'
;VHTAQVHMGNTVAVWGVGGVGAHLVQLSKLAGAVPVIAVDLNDAVLERAKRLGADYAFRSDDPDLMKKIEDITDGRMVGIAFDAVGIQPTLRACVESLDINGKAVSIGLSPQNIDAGTFLEFNLKKKQLLGHLGYKRQDIARLADMLSYGRLDLTESISKIIPLTDIKQGIDDLENHRGNPIRI
;
A
#
# COMPACT_ATOMS: atom_id res chain seq x y z
N VAL A 1 -2.25 -8.85 0.53
CA VAL A 1 -2.98 -9.39 -0.63
C VAL A 1 -3.93 -10.52 -0.20
N HIS A 2 -3.46 -11.56 0.50
CA HIS A 2 -4.31 -12.68 0.94
C HIS A 2 -5.43 -12.27 1.92
N THR A 3 -5.14 -11.44 2.93
CA THR A 3 -6.15 -10.97 3.91
C THR A 3 -7.30 -10.23 3.23
N ALA A 4 -7.00 -9.39 2.25
CA ALA A 4 -8.00 -8.67 1.47
C ALA A 4 -8.69 -9.55 0.41
N GLN A 5 -8.11 -10.71 0.09
CA GLN A 5 -8.56 -11.55 -1.03
C GLN A 5 -8.54 -10.77 -2.35
N VAL A 6 -7.38 -10.22 -2.70
CA VAL A 6 -7.22 -9.54 -4.00
C VAL A 6 -7.35 -10.56 -5.12
N HIS A 7 -8.22 -10.27 -6.08
CA HIS A 7 -8.48 -11.08 -7.25
C HIS A 7 -8.33 -10.26 -8.54
N MET A 8 -8.25 -10.98 -9.64
CA MET A 8 -8.24 -10.38 -10.98
C MET A 8 -9.44 -9.42 -11.15
N GLY A 9 -9.15 -8.23 -11.66
CA GLY A 9 -10.15 -7.19 -11.91
C GLY A 9 -10.51 -6.32 -10.69
N ASN A 10 -9.96 -6.60 -9.49
CA ASN A 10 -10.18 -5.70 -8.35
C ASN A 10 -9.46 -4.37 -8.57
N THR A 11 -10.13 -3.27 -8.27
CA THR A 11 -9.48 -1.96 -8.10
C THR A 11 -8.80 -1.92 -6.75
N VAL A 12 -7.50 -1.62 -6.72
CA VAL A 12 -6.71 -1.59 -5.49
C VAL A 12 -6.05 -0.23 -5.31
N ALA A 13 -6.13 0.34 -4.11
CA ALA A 13 -5.36 1.51 -3.71
C ALA A 13 -4.45 1.19 -2.51
N VAL A 14 -3.23 1.75 -2.52
CA VAL A 14 -2.24 1.57 -1.45
C VAL A 14 -1.82 2.94 -0.93
N TRP A 15 -2.18 3.24 0.32
CA TRP A 15 -1.76 4.43 1.06
C TRP A 15 -0.45 4.17 1.80
N GLY A 16 0.58 4.94 1.46
CA GLY A 16 1.95 4.73 1.91
C GLY A 16 2.67 3.66 1.11
N VAL A 17 3.47 4.07 0.12
CA VAL A 17 4.21 3.15 -0.77
C VAL A 17 5.69 3.05 -0.41
N GLY A 18 5.99 3.09 0.90
CA GLY A 18 7.29 2.77 1.47
C GLY A 18 7.65 1.29 1.39
N GLY A 19 8.34 0.78 2.42
CA GLY A 19 8.87 -0.60 2.42
C GLY A 19 7.83 -1.71 2.27
N VAL A 20 6.66 -1.57 2.90
CA VAL A 20 5.57 -2.55 2.81
C VAL A 20 4.66 -2.24 1.62
N GLY A 21 4.28 -0.97 1.45
CA GLY A 21 3.33 -0.56 0.41
C GLY A 21 3.85 -0.80 -1.01
N ALA A 22 5.15 -0.63 -1.26
CA ALA A 22 5.76 -0.95 -2.55
C ALA A 22 5.52 -2.42 -2.96
N HIS A 23 5.63 -3.35 -2.00
CA HIS A 23 5.33 -4.76 -2.26
C HIS A 23 3.84 -5.05 -2.38
N LEU A 24 2.97 -4.27 -1.69
CA LEU A 24 1.53 -4.38 -1.89
C LEU A 24 1.14 -3.98 -3.31
N VAL A 25 1.73 -2.92 -3.87
CA VAL A 25 1.54 -2.53 -5.28
C VAL A 25 1.92 -3.68 -6.21
N GLN A 26 3.16 -4.20 -6.08
CA GLN A 26 3.66 -5.25 -6.96
C GLN A 26 2.82 -6.54 -6.85
N LEU A 27 2.52 -6.99 -5.63
CA LEU A 27 1.74 -8.21 -5.41
C LEU A 27 0.28 -8.06 -5.83
N SER A 28 -0.31 -6.86 -5.71
CA SER A 28 -1.65 -6.60 -6.21
C SER A 28 -1.70 -6.67 -7.74
N LYS A 29 -0.69 -6.09 -8.41
CA LYS A 29 -0.56 -6.18 -9.86
C LYS A 29 -0.40 -7.63 -10.32
N LEU A 30 0.44 -8.41 -9.65
CA LEU A 30 0.64 -9.83 -9.93
C LEU A 30 -0.62 -10.68 -9.67
N ALA A 31 -1.47 -10.28 -8.73
CA ALA A 31 -2.76 -10.90 -8.48
C ALA A 31 -3.82 -10.54 -9.53
N GLY A 32 -3.50 -9.67 -10.50
CA GLY A 32 -4.40 -9.25 -11.56
C GLY A 32 -5.33 -8.09 -11.19
N ALA A 33 -4.98 -7.32 -10.16
CA ALA A 33 -5.71 -6.09 -9.83
C ALA A 33 -5.56 -5.05 -10.93
N VAL A 34 -6.65 -4.32 -11.22
CA VAL A 34 -6.70 -3.23 -12.21
C VAL A 34 -7.85 -2.27 -11.93
N PRO A 35 -7.58 -0.94 -11.84
CA PRO A 35 -6.24 -0.38 -11.70
C PRO A 35 -5.63 -0.62 -10.32
N VAL A 36 -4.29 -0.52 -10.23
CA VAL A 36 -3.53 -0.42 -8.98
C VAL A 36 -3.11 1.04 -8.79
N ILE A 37 -3.53 1.64 -7.69
CA ILE A 37 -3.33 3.06 -7.38
C ILE A 37 -2.37 3.17 -6.20
N ALA A 38 -1.31 3.95 -6.37
CA ALA A 38 -0.35 4.28 -5.31
C ALA A 38 -0.62 5.70 -4.77
N VAL A 39 -0.62 5.86 -3.45
CA VAL A 39 -0.83 7.16 -2.78
C VAL A 39 0.25 7.39 -1.74
N ASP A 40 1.01 8.49 -1.85
CA ASP A 40 2.08 8.85 -0.92
C ASP A 40 2.31 10.37 -0.93
N LEU A 41 3.03 10.90 0.06
CA LEU A 41 3.48 12.31 0.09
C LEU A 41 4.74 12.55 -0.74
N ASN A 42 5.52 11.50 -1.04
CA ASN A 42 6.85 11.60 -1.62
C ASN A 42 6.87 11.21 -3.09
N ASP A 43 7.19 12.17 -3.97
CA ASP A 43 7.19 11.95 -5.42
C ASP A 43 8.18 10.87 -5.88
N ALA A 44 9.36 10.78 -5.26
CA ALA A 44 10.34 9.74 -5.60
C ALA A 44 9.83 8.33 -5.26
N VAL A 45 9.04 8.21 -4.19
CA VAL A 45 8.37 6.97 -3.78
C VAL A 45 7.24 6.63 -4.77
N LEU A 46 6.48 7.62 -5.23
CA LEU A 46 5.43 7.46 -6.25
C LEU A 46 5.99 7.01 -7.60
N GLU A 47 7.11 7.59 -8.05
CA GLU A 47 7.78 7.15 -9.27
C GLU A 47 8.29 5.71 -9.17
N ARG A 48 8.79 5.30 -8.01
CA ARG A 48 9.14 3.89 -7.74
C ARG A 48 7.90 2.98 -7.81
N ALA A 49 6.78 3.40 -7.23
CA ALA A 49 5.54 2.63 -7.28
C ALA A 49 5.05 2.38 -8.71
N LYS A 50 5.20 3.36 -9.61
CA LYS A 50 4.91 3.18 -11.06
C LYS A 50 5.78 2.09 -11.67
N ARG A 51 7.10 2.09 -11.41
CA ARG A 51 8.00 1.03 -11.90
C ARG A 51 7.64 -0.35 -11.36
N LEU A 52 7.10 -0.42 -10.14
CA LEU A 52 6.63 -1.66 -9.51
C LEU A 52 5.23 -2.10 -9.95
N GLY A 53 4.59 -1.35 -10.85
CA GLY A 53 3.34 -1.74 -11.49
C GLY A 53 2.10 -0.99 -11.04
N ALA A 54 2.23 0.15 -10.35
CA ALA A 54 1.09 1.04 -10.15
C ALA A 54 0.65 1.66 -11.48
N ASP A 55 -0.64 1.56 -11.78
CA ASP A 55 -1.23 2.16 -12.99
C ASP A 55 -1.39 3.68 -12.82
N TYR A 56 -1.65 4.11 -11.57
CA TYR A 56 -1.75 5.52 -11.18
C TYR A 56 -0.97 5.78 -9.88
N ALA A 57 -0.44 6.99 -9.76
CA ALA A 57 0.27 7.42 -8.57
C ALA A 57 -0.11 8.87 -8.26
N PHE A 58 -0.62 9.10 -7.06
CA PHE A 58 -1.12 10.40 -6.63
C PHE A 58 -0.50 10.82 -5.30
N ARG A 59 -0.35 12.12 -5.12
CA ARG A 59 0.02 12.68 -3.83
C ARG A 59 -1.16 12.58 -2.86
N SER A 60 -0.87 12.21 -1.61
CA SER A 60 -1.90 12.09 -0.56
C SER A 60 -2.40 13.45 -0.05
N ASP A 61 -1.65 14.54 -0.29
CA ASP A 61 -2.03 15.92 0.03
C ASP A 61 -2.73 16.65 -1.12
N ASP A 62 -3.02 15.96 -2.22
CA ASP A 62 -3.77 16.51 -3.34
C ASP A 62 -5.25 16.71 -2.93
N PRO A 63 -5.78 17.95 -2.95
CA PRO A 63 -7.16 18.23 -2.56
C PRO A 63 -8.20 17.53 -3.45
N ASP A 64 -7.82 17.19 -4.69
CA ASP A 64 -8.68 16.53 -5.66
C ASP A 64 -8.49 15.00 -5.70
N LEU A 65 -7.73 14.42 -4.76
CA LEU A 65 -7.36 13.01 -4.76
C LEU A 65 -8.58 12.08 -4.92
N MET A 66 -9.61 12.28 -4.10
CA MET A 66 -10.81 11.42 -4.15
C MET A 66 -11.56 11.56 -5.47
N LYS A 67 -11.61 12.78 -6.03
CA LYS A 67 -12.20 13.01 -7.36
C LYS A 67 -11.41 12.31 -8.46
N LYS A 68 -10.08 12.35 -8.41
CA LYS A 68 -9.22 11.65 -9.36
C LYS A 68 -9.41 10.13 -9.27
N ILE A 69 -9.56 9.58 -8.06
CA ILE A 69 -9.86 8.15 -7.87
C ILE A 69 -11.24 7.82 -8.46
N GLU A 70 -12.24 8.64 -8.20
CA GLU A 70 -13.59 8.48 -8.76
C GLU A 70 -13.56 8.48 -10.30
N ASP A 71 -12.85 9.43 -10.92
CA ASP A 71 -12.77 9.58 -12.37
C ASP A 71 -12.10 8.36 -13.04
N ILE A 72 -10.98 7.86 -12.50
CA ILE A 72 -10.27 6.70 -13.08
C ILE A 72 -10.95 5.36 -12.83
N THR A 73 -11.97 5.35 -11.97
CA THR A 73 -12.76 4.15 -11.62
C THR A 73 -14.19 4.22 -12.17
N ASP A 74 -14.48 5.15 -13.06
CA ASP A 74 -15.82 5.37 -13.62
C ASP A 74 -16.90 5.54 -12.54
N GLY A 75 -16.59 6.27 -11.48
CA GLY A 75 -17.48 6.57 -10.35
C GLY A 75 -17.64 5.45 -9.33
N ARG A 76 -16.99 4.27 -9.52
CA ARG A 76 -17.15 3.12 -8.62
C ARG A 76 -16.32 3.20 -7.35
N MET A 77 -15.21 3.94 -7.35
CA MET A 77 -14.23 3.96 -6.28
C MET A 77 -13.41 2.64 -6.18
N VAL A 78 -12.71 2.38 -5.07
CA VAL A 78 -11.83 1.22 -4.95
C VAL A 78 -12.46 0.04 -4.23
N GLY A 79 -12.30 -1.15 -4.79
CA GLY A 79 -12.76 -2.38 -4.15
C GLY A 79 -11.93 -2.77 -2.92
N ILE A 80 -10.61 -2.50 -2.96
CA ILE A 80 -9.68 -2.83 -1.87
C ILE A 80 -8.71 -1.69 -1.65
N ALA A 81 -8.57 -1.25 -0.40
CA ALA A 81 -7.63 -0.22 0.01
C ALA A 81 -6.70 -0.75 1.12
N PHE A 82 -5.40 -0.47 1.00
CA PHE A 82 -4.38 -0.83 2.01
C PHE A 82 -3.86 0.43 2.68
N ASP A 83 -3.90 0.48 4.02
CA ASP A 83 -3.18 1.48 4.81
C ASP A 83 -1.88 0.88 5.33
N ALA A 84 -0.75 1.26 4.72
CA ALA A 84 0.58 0.83 5.10
C ALA A 84 1.35 1.90 5.91
N VAL A 85 0.68 2.98 6.32
CA VAL A 85 1.23 4.06 7.15
C VAL A 85 0.86 3.86 8.62
N GLY A 86 -0.42 3.65 8.92
CA GLY A 86 -0.93 3.40 10.27
C GLY A 86 -1.21 4.66 11.07
N ILE A 87 -1.63 5.75 10.42
CA ILE A 87 -2.09 6.97 11.09
C ILE A 87 -3.54 7.27 10.72
N GLN A 88 -4.24 8.02 11.57
CA GLN A 88 -5.66 8.33 11.37
C GLN A 88 -6.00 8.92 9.99
N PRO A 89 -5.28 9.94 9.47
CA PRO A 89 -5.63 10.52 8.18
C PRO A 89 -5.56 9.53 7.02
N THR A 90 -4.56 8.63 7.00
CA THR A 90 -4.40 7.66 5.92
C THR A 90 -5.43 6.54 6.01
N LEU A 91 -5.72 6.03 7.21
CA LEU A 91 -6.76 5.04 7.40
C LEU A 91 -8.14 5.59 7.01
N ARG A 92 -8.42 6.84 7.41
CA ARG A 92 -9.67 7.52 7.06
C ARG A 92 -9.82 7.65 5.55
N ALA A 93 -8.79 8.14 4.84
CA ALA A 93 -8.77 8.25 3.39
C ALA A 93 -8.93 6.88 2.71
N CYS A 94 -8.29 5.84 3.26
CA CYS A 94 -8.45 4.46 2.85
C CYS A 94 -9.92 4.02 2.83
N VAL A 95 -10.62 4.23 3.97
CA VAL A 95 -12.03 3.86 4.12
C VAL A 95 -12.95 4.73 3.26
N GLU A 96 -12.67 6.03 3.13
CA GLU A 96 -13.45 6.95 2.30
C GLU A 96 -13.40 6.59 0.83
N SER A 97 -12.24 6.14 0.33
CA SER A 97 -12.05 5.74 -1.07
C SER A 97 -12.77 4.44 -1.46
N LEU A 98 -13.35 3.70 -0.50
CA LEU A 98 -13.97 2.42 -0.79
C LEU A 98 -15.29 2.53 -1.54
N ASP A 99 -15.44 1.65 -2.51
CA ASP A 99 -16.71 1.32 -3.17
C ASP A 99 -17.68 0.59 -2.21
N ILE A 100 -18.88 0.31 -2.68
CA ILE A 100 -19.87 -0.56 -2.00
C ILE A 100 -19.26 -1.96 -1.85
N ASN A 101 -19.36 -2.54 -0.64
CA ASN A 101 -18.74 -3.79 -0.23
C ASN A 101 -17.20 -3.75 -0.25
N GLY A 102 -16.57 -2.58 -0.36
CA GLY A 102 -15.12 -2.42 -0.37
C GLY A 102 -14.48 -2.80 0.96
N LYS A 103 -13.19 -3.17 0.89
CA LYS A 103 -12.40 -3.62 2.04
C LYS A 103 -11.20 -2.70 2.26
N ALA A 104 -11.07 -2.11 3.44
CA ALA A 104 -9.83 -1.49 3.91
C ALA A 104 -9.03 -2.48 4.75
N VAL A 105 -7.72 -2.56 4.55
CA VAL A 105 -6.81 -3.38 5.36
C VAL A 105 -5.79 -2.47 6.02
N SER A 106 -5.85 -2.37 7.35
CA SER A 106 -4.85 -1.67 8.15
C SER A 106 -3.64 -2.57 8.40
N ILE A 107 -2.47 -2.13 7.99
CA ILE A 107 -1.19 -2.84 8.09
C ILE A 107 -0.19 -2.03 8.91
N GLY A 108 -0.21 -0.70 8.75
CA GLY A 108 0.59 0.21 9.55
C GLY A 108 0.24 0.09 11.04
N LEU A 109 1.24 0.25 11.91
CA LEU A 109 1.08 0.10 13.35
C LEU A 109 1.22 1.45 14.05
N SER A 110 0.26 1.79 14.90
CA SER A 110 0.24 3.03 15.67
C SER A 110 -0.55 2.81 16.98
N PRO A 111 -0.26 3.55 18.05
CA PRO A 111 -1.07 3.54 19.26
C PRO A 111 -2.35 4.39 19.13
N GLN A 112 -2.62 5.00 17.99
CA GLN A 112 -3.81 5.82 17.77
C GLN A 112 -5.08 4.97 17.70
N ASN A 113 -6.21 5.58 18.06
CA ASN A 113 -7.51 4.94 17.90
C ASN A 113 -7.89 4.85 16.40
N ILE A 114 -8.67 3.83 16.06
CA ILE A 114 -9.23 3.67 14.72
C ILE A 114 -10.47 4.56 14.57
N ASP A 115 -10.47 5.42 13.54
CA ASP A 115 -11.64 6.15 13.07
C ASP A 115 -11.92 5.79 11.61
N ALA A 116 -13.01 5.07 11.39
CA ALA A 116 -13.43 4.59 10.07
C ALA A 116 -14.59 5.42 9.47
N GLY A 117 -14.93 6.55 10.06
CA GLY A 117 -16.02 7.39 9.59
C GLY A 117 -17.34 7.19 10.31
N THR A 118 -18.44 7.59 9.68
CA THR A 118 -19.77 7.50 10.28
C THR A 118 -20.36 6.11 10.13
N PHE A 119 -21.12 5.67 11.14
CA PHE A 119 -21.90 4.41 11.06
C PHE A 119 -22.83 4.38 9.86
N LEU A 120 -23.45 5.51 9.55
CA LEU A 120 -24.40 5.59 8.43
C LEU A 120 -23.71 5.25 7.10
N GLU A 121 -22.63 5.92 6.78
CA GLU A 121 -21.89 5.68 5.54
C GLU A 121 -21.28 4.28 5.49
N PHE A 122 -20.64 3.87 6.57
CA PHE A 122 -20.01 2.55 6.69
C PHE A 122 -21.01 1.42 6.43
N ASN A 123 -22.20 1.51 7.05
CA ASN A 123 -23.25 0.49 6.93
C ASN A 123 -23.97 0.56 5.58
N LEU A 124 -24.32 1.74 5.07
CA LEU A 124 -24.97 1.89 3.76
C LEU A 124 -24.13 1.33 2.63
N LYS A 125 -22.83 1.59 2.66
CA LYS A 125 -21.87 1.08 1.67
C LYS A 125 -21.36 -0.33 2.00
N LYS A 126 -21.77 -0.94 3.13
CA LYS A 126 -21.33 -2.27 3.57
C LYS A 126 -19.81 -2.42 3.57
N LYS A 127 -19.10 -1.37 3.99
CA LYS A 127 -17.64 -1.34 4.04
C LYS A 127 -17.11 -2.34 5.06
N GLN A 128 -15.90 -2.83 4.84
CA GLN A 128 -15.19 -3.73 5.75
C GLN A 128 -13.86 -3.10 6.15
N LEU A 129 -13.49 -3.21 7.43
CA LEU A 129 -12.17 -2.84 7.93
C LEU A 129 -11.52 -4.07 8.55
N LEU A 130 -10.34 -4.43 8.06
CA LEU A 130 -9.60 -5.63 8.44
C LEU A 130 -8.24 -5.23 9.00
N GLY A 131 -7.89 -5.76 10.17
CA GLY A 131 -6.53 -5.68 10.69
C GLY A 131 -5.64 -6.78 10.09
N HIS A 132 -4.35 -6.47 9.90
CA HIS A 132 -3.37 -7.44 9.46
C HIS A 132 -2.05 -7.26 10.20
N LEU A 133 -1.48 -8.36 10.67
CA LEU A 133 -0.17 -8.38 11.32
C LEU A 133 0.61 -9.63 10.90
N GLY A 134 1.88 -9.41 10.54
CA GLY A 134 2.83 -10.48 10.27
C GLY A 134 2.58 -11.24 8.95
N TYR A 135 2.92 -12.52 8.94
CA TYR A 135 2.84 -13.40 7.78
C TYR A 135 2.66 -14.86 8.22
N LYS A 136 2.21 -15.70 7.31
CA LYS A 136 2.18 -17.16 7.52
C LYS A 136 3.42 -17.79 6.89
N ARG A 137 3.95 -18.87 7.51
CA ARG A 137 5.12 -19.59 7.00
C ARG A 137 5.00 -19.99 5.52
N GLN A 138 3.82 -20.42 5.12
CA GLN A 138 3.54 -20.78 3.73
C GLN A 138 3.65 -19.60 2.73
N ASP A 139 3.49 -18.36 3.19
CA ASP A 139 3.60 -17.18 2.33
C ASP A 139 5.06 -16.94 1.94
N ILE A 140 6.01 -17.24 2.85
CA ILE A 140 7.44 -17.12 2.55
C ILE A 140 7.84 -18.09 1.43
N ALA A 141 7.40 -19.34 1.50
CA ALA A 141 7.70 -20.33 0.47
C ALA A 141 7.15 -19.88 -0.90
N ARG A 142 5.91 -19.42 -0.95
CA ARG A 142 5.30 -18.91 -2.19
C ARG A 142 6.05 -17.72 -2.78
N LEU A 143 6.48 -16.79 -1.92
CA LEU A 143 7.26 -15.62 -2.37
C LEU A 143 8.64 -16.04 -2.89
N ALA A 144 9.29 -17.03 -2.25
CA ALA A 144 10.55 -17.60 -2.74
C ALA A 144 10.39 -18.25 -4.12
N ASP A 145 9.32 -18.99 -4.34
CA ASP A 145 8.98 -19.54 -5.65
C ASP A 145 8.78 -18.44 -6.68
N MET A 146 8.02 -17.38 -6.35
CA MET A 146 7.80 -16.25 -7.26
C MET A 146 9.10 -15.54 -7.64
N LEU A 147 10.03 -15.40 -6.69
CA LEU A 147 11.36 -14.87 -6.95
C LEU A 147 12.17 -15.77 -7.88
N SER A 148 12.17 -17.09 -7.63
CA SER A 148 12.93 -18.06 -8.43
C SER A 148 12.46 -18.12 -9.88
N TYR A 149 11.17 -17.90 -10.13
CA TYR A 149 10.57 -17.81 -11.47
C TYR A 149 10.62 -16.40 -12.08
N GLY A 150 11.29 -15.43 -11.44
CA GLY A 150 11.39 -14.06 -11.93
C GLY A 150 10.06 -13.32 -12.00
N ARG A 151 9.07 -13.73 -11.20
CA ARG A 151 7.74 -13.08 -11.14
C ARG A 151 7.67 -11.97 -10.12
N LEU A 152 8.56 -11.97 -9.14
CA LEU A 152 8.69 -10.93 -8.11
C LEU A 152 10.10 -10.36 -8.18
N ASP A 153 10.23 -9.05 -8.19
CA ASP A 153 11.49 -8.35 -8.16
C ASP A 153 11.65 -7.60 -6.83
N LEU A 154 12.74 -7.84 -6.13
CA LEU A 154 13.10 -7.18 -4.87
C LEU A 154 14.25 -6.18 -5.00
N THR A 155 14.79 -5.95 -6.20
CA THR A 155 15.95 -5.05 -6.40
C THR A 155 15.68 -3.64 -5.91
N GLU A 156 14.51 -3.09 -6.19
CA GLU A 156 14.06 -1.78 -5.69
C GLU A 156 13.85 -1.73 -4.17
N SER A 157 13.86 -2.88 -3.48
CA SER A 157 13.67 -2.96 -2.03
C SER A 157 14.95 -2.79 -1.23
N ILE A 158 16.11 -2.97 -1.86
CA ILE A 158 17.43 -2.79 -1.25
C ILE A 158 17.99 -1.48 -1.77
N SER A 159 17.89 -0.44 -0.94
CA SER A 159 18.31 0.90 -1.34
C SER A 159 19.83 1.08 -1.29
N LYS A 160 20.50 0.38 -0.35
CA LYS A 160 21.92 0.52 -0.11
C LYS A 160 22.46 -0.71 0.62
N ILE A 161 23.69 -1.09 0.32
CA ILE A 161 24.43 -2.10 1.07
C ILE A 161 25.62 -1.38 1.72
N ILE A 162 25.78 -1.51 3.03
CA ILE A 162 26.84 -0.88 3.81
C ILE A 162 27.60 -1.91 4.66
N PRO A 163 28.87 -1.65 5.02
CA PRO A 163 29.58 -2.45 6.02
C PRO A 163 28.88 -2.38 7.38
N LEU A 164 28.97 -3.44 8.18
CA LEU A 164 28.40 -3.47 9.53
C LEU A 164 28.98 -2.37 10.44
N THR A 165 30.22 -1.93 10.20
CA THR A 165 30.85 -0.81 10.90
C THR A 165 30.07 0.49 10.77
N ASP A 166 29.32 0.66 9.69
CA ASP A 166 28.57 1.88 9.35
C ASP A 166 27.09 1.80 9.77
N ILE A 167 26.72 0.79 10.57
CA ILE A 167 25.32 0.54 10.96
C ILE A 167 24.62 1.76 11.60
N LYS A 168 25.38 2.56 12.40
CA LYS A 168 24.83 3.78 13.02
C LYS A 168 24.38 4.79 11.97
N GLN A 169 25.19 4.97 10.91
CA GLN A 169 24.85 5.84 9.80
C GLN A 169 23.64 5.26 9.00
N GLY A 170 23.62 3.95 8.79
CA GLY A 170 22.49 3.30 8.12
C GLY A 170 21.17 3.48 8.86
N ILE A 171 21.18 3.38 10.19
CA ILE A 171 20.00 3.64 11.03
C ILE A 171 19.57 5.10 10.92
N ASP A 172 20.51 6.06 11.02
CA ASP A 172 20.23 7.48 10.89
C ASP A 172 19.66 7.84 9.50
N ASP A 173 20.18 7.22 8.44
CA ASP A 173 19.67 7.38 7.07
C ASP A 173 18.21 6.88 6.96
N LEU A 174 17.85 5.75 7.60
CA LEU A 174 16.50 5.21 7.64
C LEU A 174 15.55 6.09 8.45
N GLU A 175 15.96 6.51 9.66
CA GLU A 175 15.14 7.34 10.56
C GLU A 175 14.83 8.72 9.96
N ASN A 176 15.82 9.31 9.29
CA ASN A 176 15.69 10.65 8.69
C ASN A 176 15.34 10.62 7.19
N HIS A 177 14.98 9.45 6.66
CA HIS A 177 14.61 9.25 5.25
C HIS A 177 15.61 9.83 4.23
N ARG A 178 16.92 9.82 4.55
CA ARG A 178 17.97 10.39 3.70
C ARG A 178 18.15 9.57 2.42
N GLY A 179 17.70 10.13 1.30
CA GLY A 179 17.70 9.43 0.01
C GLY A 179 16.52 8.45 -0.16
N ASN A 180 15.49 8.55 0.69
CA ASN A 180 14.28 7.72 0.68
C ASN A 180 14.56 6.20 0.68
N PRO A 181 15.39 5.69 1.61
CA PRO A 181 15.73 4.26 1.63
C PRO A 181 14.53 3.43 2.07
N ILE A 182 14.40 2.24 1.48
CA ILE A 182 13.49 1.20 1.95
C ILE A 182 14.19 0.30 2.97
N ARG A 183 15.39 -0.19 2.59
CA ARG A 183 16.25 -1.06 3.39
C ARG A 183 17.70 -0.74 3.12
N ILE A 184 18.50 -0.78 4.17
CA ILE A 184 19.96 -0.66 4.13
C ILE A 184 20.56 -1.90 4.78
#